data_94821513c81cf5688eff827a9260a25f
#
_entry.id   94821513c81cf5688eff827a9260a25f
#
_cell.length_a   1.000
_cell.length_b   1.000
_cell.length_c   1.000
_cell.angle_alpha   90.00
_cell.angle_beta   90.00
_cell.angle_gamma   90.00
#
_symmetry.space_group_name_H-M   'P 1'
#
loop_
_entity.id
_entity.type
_entity.pdbx_description
1 polymer ?
#
loop_
_entity_poly.entity_id
_entity_poly.type
_entity_poly.pdbx_seq_one_letter_code
_entity_poly.pdbx_strand_id
1 'polypeptide(L)'
;MNEKKLKQKYEEGLDKLDLTDSQRDAFDQDAKRSLIDLDTYQDTDTFSLQGYKLSKVMDDIDLAQYVDLSNDGRSVVRNGIHIPLSQVKRTWRLAKVVLVGPQCKFTTPGDVVCFPDDKGIKVDNLRVVGYDHSLRDCIFLSEQRFFGICQDLEDDDNQSS
;
A
#
# COMPACT_ATOMS: atom_id res chain seq x y z
N MET A 1 14.47 -17.13 -15.77
CA MET A 1 14.70 -16.53 -17.09
C MET A 1 15.63 -15.34 -16.93
N ASN A 2 16.67 -15.31 -17.75
CA ASN A 2 17.66 -14.23 -17.74
C ASN A 2 17.02 -12.93 -18.26
N GLU A 3 17.36 -11.78 -17.69
CA GLU A 3 16.85 -10.46 -18.11
C GLU A 3 17.07 -10.18 -19.60
N LYS A 4 18.20 -10.62 -20.16
CA LYS A 4 18.51 -10.49 -21.58
C LYS A 4 17.51 -11.23 -22.47
N LYS A 5 17.05 -12.41 -22.08
CA LYS A 5 16.07 -13.20 -22.85
C LYS A 5 14.66 -12.59 -22.81
N LEU A 6 14.26 -12.02 -21.67
CA LEU A 6 13.00 -11.31 -21.54
C LEU A 6 12.96 -10.05 -22.39
N LYS A 7 14.04 -9.27 -22.36
CA LYS A 7 14.20 -8.05 -23.16
C LYS A 7 14.19 -8.36 -24.66
N GLN A 8 14.87 -9.42 -25.08
CA GLN A 8 14.91 -9.85 -26.46
C GLN A 8 13.54 -10.30 -26.97
N LYS A 9 12.78 -11.08 -26.18
CA LYS A 9 11.42 -11.48 -26.52
C LYS A 9 10.46 -10.31 -26.63
N TYR A 10 10.62 -9.32 -25.78
CA TYR A 10 9.82 -8.10 -25.80
C TYR A 10 10.08 -7.28 -27.08
N GLU A 11 11.35 -7.07 -27.43
CA GLU A 11 11.74 -6.35 -28.65
C GLU A 11 11.27 -7.08 -29.92
N GLU A 12 11.39 -8.41 -29.97
CA GLU A 12 10.88 -9.23 -31.07
C GLU A 12 9.35 -9.13 -31.21
N GLY A 13 8.64 -9.08 -30.10
CA GLY A 13 7.17 -8.89 -30.10
C GLY A 13 6.76 -7.53 -30.61
N LEU A 14 7.50 -6.48 -30.26
CA LEU A 14 7.25 -5.11 -30.74
C LEU A 14 7.50 -4.96 -32.24
N ASP A 15 8.54 -5.60 -32.75
CA ASP A 15 8.86 -5.55 -34.19
C ASP A 15 7.76 -6.21 -35.06
N LYS A 16 7.02 -7.17 -34.51
CA LYS A 16 5.90 -7.84 -35.18
C LYS A 16 4.61 -7.02 -35.21
N LEU A 17 4.50 -5.96 -34.38
CA LEU A 17 3.24 -5.21 -34.20
C LEU A 17 3.12 -3.96 -35.07
N ASP A 18 4.10 -3.64 -35.89
CA ASP A 18 4.07 -2.50 -36.83
C ASP A 18 3.64 -1.17 -36.14
N LEU A 19 4.26 -0.88 -34.98
CA LEU A 19 3.94 0.27 -34.15
C LEU A 19 4.64 1.54 -34.63
N THR A 20 3.98 2.70 -34.46
CA THR A 20 4.63 4.01 -34.63
C THR A 20 5.68 4.23 -33.53
N ASP A 21 6.63 5.13 -33.77
CA ASP A 21 7.69 5.45 -32.81
C ASP A 21 7.13 5.90 -31.46
N SER A 22 6.07 6.72 -31.46
CA SER A 22 5.43 7.17 -30.23
C SER A 22 4.73 6.02 -29.48
N GLN A 23 4.16 5.05 -30.19
CA GLN A 23 3.57 3.87 -29.57
C GLN A 23 4.62 2.95 -28.97
N ARG A 24 5.78 2.80 -29.63
CA ARG A 24 6.93 2.06 -29.08
C ARG A 24 7.45 2.68 -27.79
N ASP A 25 7.58 4.01 -27.76
CA ASP A 25 8.04 4.73 -26.57
C ASP A 25 7.07 4.53 -25.40
N ALA A 26 5.76 4.56 -25.67
CA ALA A 26 4.74 4.31 -24.63
C ALA A 26 4.84 2.90 -24.07
N PHE A 27 5.02 1.89 -24.93
CA PHE A 27 5.21 0.49 -24.50
C PHE A 27 6.50 0.31 -23.69
N ASP A 28 7.59 0.96 -24.12
CA ASP A 28 8.87 0.91 -23.40
C ASP A 28 8.77 1.55 -22.01
N GLN A 29 8.06 2.66 -21.88
CA GLN A 29 7.82 3.31 -20.60
C GLN A 29 6.95 2.47 -19.67
N ASP A 30 5.91 1.85 -20.19
CA ASP A 30 5.04 0.97 -19.40
C ASP A 30 5.79 -0.29 -18.94
N ALA A 31 6.61 -0.87 -19.82
CA ALA A 31 7.46 -2.01 -19.45
C ALA A 31 8.49 -1.63 -18.37
N LYS A 32 9.09 -0.45 -18.47
CA LYS A 32 10.02 0.07 -17.46
C LYS A 32 9.34 0.30 -16.13
N ARG A 33 8.13 0.85 -16.12
CA ARG A 33 7.32 1.03 -14.90
C ARG A 33 7.02 -0.30 -14.25
N SER A 34 6.59 -1.28 -15.02
CA SER A 34 6.29 -2.62 -14.52
C SER A 34 7.51 -3.30 -13.91
N LEU A 35 8.68 -3.13 -14.53
CA LEU A 35 9.94 -3.67 -14.00
C LEU A 35 10.37 -2.97 -12.70
N ILE A 36 10.21 -1.65 -12.63
CA ILE A 36 10.50 -0.87 -11.43
C ILE A 36 9.56 -1.28 -10.30
N ASP A 37 8.28 -1.46 -10.58
CA ASP A 37 7.30 -1.89 -9.59
C ASP A 37 7.60 -3.29 -9.06
N LEU A 38 8.04 -4.22 -9.91
CA LEU A 38 8.45 -5.56 -9.51
C LEU A 38 9.70 -5.54 -8.64
N ASP A 39 10.70 -4.74 -9.00
CA ASP A 39 11.92 -4.57 -8.22
C ASP A 39 11.62 -3.90 -6.87
N THR A 40 10.75 -2.89 -6.87
CA THR A 40 10.31 -2.19 -5.66
C THR A 40 9.57 -3.12 -4.69
N TYR A 41 8.86 -4.11 -5.22
CA TYR A 41 8.12 -5.07 -4.41
C TYR A 41 9.02 -6.04 -3.65
N GLN A 42 10.24 -6.27 -4.14
CA GLN A 42 11.20 -7.17 -3.51
C GLN A 42 12.16 -6.45 -2.56
N ASP A 43 12.25 -5.13 -2.65
CA ASP A 43 13.16 -4.31 -1.87
C ASP A 43 12.36 -3.40 -0.93
N THR A 44 12.31 -3.78 0.34
CA THR A 44 11.57 -3.06 1.38
C THR A 44 12.16 -1.69 1.71
N ASP A 45 13.35 -1.37 1.20
CA ASP A 45 14.00 -0.08 1.46
C ASP A 45 13.72 0.98 0.38
N THR A 46 12.87 0.68 -0.60
CA THR A 46 12.74 1.52 -1.79
C THR A 46 11.86 2.74 -1.64
N PHE A 47 10.93 2.79 -0.70
CA PHE A 47 10.16 4.01 -0.47
C PHE A 47 10.88 4.89 0.55
N SER A 48 11.77 5.74 0.06
CA SER A 48 12.50 6.68 0.90
C SER A 48 12.19 8.11 0.47
N LEU A 49 11.85 8.95 1.43
CA LEU A 49 11.71 10.40 1.21
C LEU A 49 13.06 11.12 1.22
N GLN A 50 14.14 10.39 1.01
CA GLN A 50 15.51 10.92 0.86
C GLN A 50 15.91 11.88 2.00
N GLY A 51 15.61 11.51 3.24
CA GLY A 51 15.91 12.32 4.42
C GLY A 51 14.78 13.24 4.86
N TYR A 52 13.69 13.31 4.11
CA TYR A 52 12.50 14.05 4.52
C TYR A 52 11.55 13.18 5.33
N LYS A 53 10.79 13.82 6.20
CA LYS A 53 9.70 13.21 6.94
C LYS A 53 8.37 13.70 6.39
N LEU A 54 7.38 12.82 6.34
CA LEU A 54 6.02 13.23 6.00
C LEU A 54 5.43 14.03 7.17
N SER A 55 4.98 15.22 6.91
CA SER A 55 4.39 16.11 7.91
C SER A 55 2.87 16.15 7.84
N LYS A 56 2.31 16.21 6.65
CA LYS A 56 0.88 16.34 6.40
C LYS A 56 0.48 15.53 5.19
N VAL A 57 -0.73 15.01 5.18
CA VAL A 57 -1.39 14.48 3.99
C VAL A 57 -2.41 15.49 3.49
N MET A 58 -2.73 15.41 2.20
CA MET A 58 -3.58 16.40 1.53
C MET A 58 -5.00 15.87 1.33
N ASP A 59 -5.92 16.78 1.06
CA ASP A 59 -7.31 16.49 0.71
C ASP A 59 -7.99 15.57 1.75
N ASP A 60 -8.65 14.53 1.30
CA ASP A 60 -9.33 13.53 2.12
C ASP A 60 -8.52 12.23 2.30
N ILE A 61 -7.21 12.32 2.12
CA ILE A 61 -6.33 11.16 2.20
C ILE A 61 -5.95 10.89 3.65
N ASP A 62 -6.01 9.63 4.03
CA ASP A 62 -5.50 9.11 5.29
C ASP A 62 -4.24 8.31 5.05
N LEU A 63 -3.28 8.46 5.95
CA LEU A 63 -2.16 7.53 6.09
C LEU A 63 -2.52 6.57 7.22
N ALA A 64 -2.51 5.29 6.94
CA ALA A 64 -2.83 4.26 7.92
C ALA A 64 -1.76 3.17 7.92
N GLN A 65 -1.54 2.57 9.08
CA GLN A 65 -0.61 1.46 9.25
C GLN A 65 -1.40 0.18 9.48
N TYR A 66 -1.06 -0.87 8.74
CA TYR A 66 -1.73 -2.18 8.88
C TYR A 66 -1.58 -2.71 10.30
N VAL A 67 -2.67 -3.20 10.86
CA VAL A 67 -2.70 -3.81 12.20
C VAL A 67 -3.02 -5.31 12.17
N ASP A 68 -3.27 -5.85 10.99
CA ASP A 68 -3.67 -7.25 10.80
C ASP A 68 -2.56 -8.12 10.21
N LEU A 69 -1.32 -7.63 10.21
CA LEU A 69 -0.17 -8.38 9.73
C LEU A 69 0.48 -9.22 10.82
N SER A 70 1.04 -10.36 10.43
CA SER A 70 1.90 -11.16 11.30
C SER A 70 3.22 -10.40 11.61
N ASN A 71 3.94 -10.86 12.64
CA ASN A 71 5.18 -10.20 13.06
C ASN A 71 6.24 -10.15 11.96
N ASP A 72 6.26 -11.12 11.05
CA ASP A 72 7.18 -11.16 9.91
C ASP A 72 6.67 -10.38 8.68
N GLY A 73 5.44 -9.87 8.72
CA GLY A 73 4.84 -9.10 7.63
C GLY A 73 4.42 -9.93 6.42
N ARG A 74 4.50 -11.26 6.48
CA ARG A 74 4.24 -12.14 5.33
C ARG A 74 2.82 -12.69 5.27
N SER A 75 2.07 -12.57 6.35
CA SER A 75 0.72 -13.12 6.45
C SER A 75 -0.23 -12.12 7.07
N VAL A 76 -1.49 -12.24 6.71
CA VAL A 76 -2.61 -11.56 7.38
C VAL A 76 -3.14 -12.49 8.45
N VAL A 77 -3.34 -11.96 9.67
CA VAL A 77 -3.87 -12.73 10.79
C VAL A 77 -5.37 -12.45 10.92
N ARG A 78 -6.18 -13.51 10.81
CA ARG A 78 -7.64 -13.46 10.95
C ARG A 78 -8.07 -14.49 11.99
N ASN A 79 -8.58 -14.04 13.15
CA ASN A 79 -9.01 -14.93 14.24
C ASN A 79 -7.93 -15.95 14.62
N GLY A 80 -6.67 -15.53 14.67
CA GLY A 80 -5.54 -16.40 14.96
C GLY A 80 -5.02 -17.24 13.80
N ILE A 81 -5.67 -17.17 12.62
CA ILE A 81 -5.27 -17.91 11.42
C ILE A 81 -4.38 -17.02 10.56
N HIS A 82 -3.21 -17.54 10.18
CA HIS A 82 -2.27 -16.87 9.31
C HIS A 82 -2.58 -17.19 7.85
N ILE A 83 -2.94 -16.17 7.06
CA ILE A 83 -3.22 -16.30 5.63
C ILE A 83 -2.07 -15.64 4.88
N PRO A 84 -1.31 -16.39 4.04
CA PRO A 84 -0.22 -15.81 3.26
C PRO A 84 -0.71 -14.65 2.39
N LEU A 85 0.08 -13.57 2.30
CA LEU A 85 -0.28 -12.40 1.50
C LEU A 85 -0.54 -12.74 0.02
N SER A 86 0.16 -13.74 -0.51
CA SER A 86 -0.05 -14.21 -1.88
C SER A 86 -1.44 -14.77 -2.13
N GLN A 87 -2.15 -15.20 -1.08
CA GLN A 87 -3.51 -15.76 -1.15
C GLN A 87 -4.59 -14.75 -0.79
N VAL A 88 -4.21 -13.57 -0.30
CA VAL A 88 -5.14 -12.50 0.06
C VAL A 88 -5.45 -11.69 -1.19
N LYS A 89 -6.45 -12.13 -1.96
CA LYS A 89 -6.92 -11.42 -3.15
C LYS A 89 -8.27 -10.75 -2.86
N ARG A 90 -8.35 -9.44 -3.11
CA ARG A 90 -9.59 -8.65 -3.02
C ARG A 90 -10.30 -8.74 -1.66
N THR A 91 -9.54 -8.92 -0.59
CA THR A 91 -10.10 -8.97 0.75
C THR A 91 -10.02 -7.60 1.41
N TRP A 92 -10.85 -7.44 2.41
CA TRP A 92 -10.76 -6.29 3.30
C TRP A 92 -9.54 -6.42 4.23
N ARG A 93 -9.01 -5.28 4.64
CA ARG A 93 -7.88 -5.21 5.56
C ARG A 93 -8.20 -4.25 6.69
N LEU A 94 -7.42 -4.32 7.74
CA LEU A 94 -7.51 -3.45 8.91
C LEU A 94 -6.22 -2.64 9.05
N ALA A 95 -6.38 -1.34 9.34
CA ALA A 95 -5.26 -0.45 9.59
C ALA A 95 -5.64 0.61 10.62
N LYS A 96 -4.64 1.14 11.31
CA LYS A 96 -4.79 2.24 12.26
C LYS A 96 -4.37 3.54 11.60
N VAL A 97 -5.22 4.54 11.65
CA VAL A 97 -4.98 5.85 11.05
C VAL A 97 -3.83 6.56 11.79
N VAL A 98 -2.86 7.05 11.03
CA VAL A 98 -1.68 7.76 11.52
C VAL A 98 -1.81 9.27 11.28
N LEU A 99 -2.17 9.65 10.06
CA LEU A 99 -2.38 11.04 9.65
C LEU A 99 -3.66 11.14 8.84
N VAL A 100 -4.34 12.29 8.96
CA VAL A 100 -5.54 12.59 8.19
C VAL A 100 -5.35 13.90 7.44
N GLY A 101 -5.89 13.96 6.22
CA GLY A 101 -5.91 15.19 5.42
C GLY A 101 -6.94 16.19 5.94
N PRO A 102 -6.81 17.46 5.55
CA PRO A 102 -7.69 18.53 6.06
C PRO A 102 -9.15 18.39 5.64
N GLN A 103 -9.46 17.61 4.61
CA GLN A 103 -10.83 17.37 4.15
C GLN A 103 -11.43 16.08 4.70
N CYS A 104 -10.73 15.35 5.55
CA CYS A 104 -11.28 14.20 6.25
C CYS A 104 -12.32 14.65 7.26
N LYS A 105 -13.51 14.01 7.20
CA LYS A 105 -14.66 14.41 8.02
C LYS A 105 -14.94 13.42 9.16
N PHE A 106 -14.56 12.18 9.01
CA PHE A 106 -14.97 11.09 9.89
C PHE A 106 -13.82 10.43 10.61
N THR A 107 -12.64 10.37 9.99
CA THR A 107 -11.48 9.69 10.55
C THR A 107 -10.60 10.64 11.34
N THR A 108 -10.01 10.12 12.42
CA THR A 108 -9.02 10.82 13.23
C THR A 108 -7.82 9.89 13.48
N PRO A 109 -6.61 10.43 13.73
CA PRO A 109 -5.47 9.60 14.10
C PRO A 109 -5.79 8.70 15.30
N GLY A 110 -5.46 7.43 15.19
CA GLY A 110 -5.74 6.42 16.20
C GLY A 110 -6.95 5.54 15.89
N ASP A 111 -7.81 5.94 14.96
CA ASP A 111 -8.95 5.11 14.54
C ASP A 111 -8.47 3.86 13.81
N VAL A 112 -9.13 2.73 14.06
CA VAL A 112 -8.92 1.51 13.28
C VAL A 112 -10.01 1.46 12.21
N VAL A 113 -9.60 1.28 10.96
CA VAL A 113 -10.49 1.31 9.81
C VAL A 113 -10.40 0.00 9.03
N CYS A 114 -11.50 -0.39 8.42
CA CYS A 114 -11.53 -1.51 7.47
C CYS A 114 -11.74 -0.97 6.06
N PHE A 115 -11.06 -1.58 5.09
CA PHE A 115 -11.00 -1.05 3.72
C PHE A 115 -10.65 -2.14 2.72
N PRO A 116 -10.96 -1.92 1.42
CA PRO A 116 -10.53 -2.84 0.36
C PRO A 116 -9.04 -2.64 0.05
N ASP A 117 -8.28 -3.71 0.06
CA ASP A 117 -6.80 -3.68 -0.05
C ASP A 117 -6.29 -3.20 -1.41
N ASP A 118 -7.12 -3.22 -2.43
CA ASP A 118 -6.76 -2.87 -3.81
C ASP A 118 -6.99 -1.39 -4.17
N LYS A 119 -7.39 -0.54 -3.22
CA LYS A 119 -7.79 0.84 -3.52
C LYS A 119 -6.82 1.91 -3.05
N GLY A 120 -5.75 1.54 -2.39
CA GLY A 120 -4.78 2.49 -1.85
C GLY A 120 -3.38 2.29 -2.41
N ILE A 121 -2.47 3.16 -1.99
CA ILE A 121 -1.06 3.08 -2.33
C ILE A 121 -0.30 2.60 -1.10
N LYS A 122 0.27 1.41 -1.20
CA LYS A 122 1.06 0.81 -0.11
C LYS A 122 2.45 1.44 -0.07
N VAL A 123 2.90 1.74 1.14
CA VAL A 123 4.24 2.28 1.39
C VAL A 123 4.86 1.58 2.59
N ASP A 124 6.17 1.42 2.57
CA ASP A 124 6.91 0.83 3.66
C ASP A 124 8.07 1.74 4.06
N ASN A 125 8.55 1.60 5.29
CA ASN A 125 9.66 2.38 5.84
C ASN A 125 9.45 3.90 5.71
N LEU A 126 8.26 4.37 6.03
CA LEU A 126 7.89 5.77 5.94
C LEU A 126 8.25 6.52 7.21
N ARG A 127 9.02 7.61 7.07
CA ARG A 127 9.31 8.52 8.18
C ARG A 127 8.19 9.55 8.30
N VAL A 128 7.62 9.68 9.49
CA VAL A 128 6.50 10.59 9.77
C VAL A 128 6.89 11.50 10.94
N VAL A 129 6.52 12.75 10.86
CA VAL A 129 6.74 13.72 11.97
C VAL A 129 5.98 13.24 13.21
N GLY A 130 6.66 13.27 14.37
CA GLY A 130 6.11 12.78 15.62
C GLY A 130 6.48 11.35 15.97
N TYR A 131 7.11 10.64 15.05
CA TYR A 131 7.59 9.26 15.26
C TYR A 131 9.11 9.24 15.19
N ASP A 132 9.76 8.57 16.13
CA ASP A 132 11.22 8.46 16.22
C ASP A 132 11.78 7.31 15.37
N HIS A 133 10.92 6.49 14.76
CA HIS A 133 11.29 5.37 13.93
C HIS A 133 10.47 5.38 12.63
N SER A 134 10.94 4.63 11.63
CA SER A 134 10.20 4.45 10.39
C SER A 134 8.98 3.57 10.62
N LEU A 135 7.85 3.97 10.03
CA LEU A 135 6.63 3.18 10.07
C LEU A 135 6.66 2.12 8.97
N ARG A 136 6.38 0.88 9.34
CA ARG A 136 6.29 -0.24 8.41
C ARG A 136 4.84 -0.47 7.99
N ASP A 137 4.68 -1.00 6.78
CA ASP A 137 3.41 -1.50 6.28
C ASP A 137 2.30 -0.47 6.41
N CYS A 138 2.45 0.63 5.68
CA CYS A 138 1.48 1.71 5.64
C CYS A 138 0.74 1.74 4.29
N ILE A 139 -0.36 2.47 4.25
CA ILE A 139 -1.15 2.68 3.05
C ILE A 139 -1.69 4.10 3.03
N PHE A 140 -1.63 4.76 1.86
CA PHE A 140 -2.37 5.99 1.59
C PHE A 140 -3.69 5.63 0.94
N LEU A 141 -4.79 6.13 1.50
CA LEU A 141 -6.12 5.81 1.02
C LEU A 141 -7.07 6.98 1.27
N SER A 142 -7.96 7.26 0.32
CA SER A 142 -9.02 8.24 0.52
C SER A 142 -10.00 7.75 1.59
N GLU A 143 -10.43 8.64 2.48
CA GLU A 143 -11.42 8.36 3.52
C GLU A 143 -12.70 7.74 2.93
N GLN A 144 -13.09 8.14 1.73
CA GLN A 144 -14.27 7.65 1.03
C GLN A 144 -14.18 6.17 0.64
N ARG A 145 -13.00 5.58 0.67
CA ARG A 145 -12.78 4.17 0.34
C ARG A 145 -12.90 3.25 1.55
N PHE A 146 -12.90 3.79 2.76
CA PHE A 146 -13.09 2.98 3.95
C PHE A 146 -14.51 2.42 4.01
N PHE A 147 -14.62 1.17 4.42
CA PHE A 147 -15.91 0.56 4.71
C PHE A 147 -16.49 1.08 6.03
N GLY A 148 -15.64 1.34 7.00
CA GLY A 148 -16.06 1.82 8.31
C GLY A 148 -14.91 1.99 9.28
N ILE A 149 -15.25 2.55 10.42
CA ILE A 149 -14.36 2.70 11.57
C ILE A 149 -14.73 1.60 12.56
N CYS A 150 -13.71 0.88 13.04
CA CYS A 150 -13.88 -0.27 13.91
C CYS A 150 -13.66 0.11 15.37
N GLN A 151 -14.42 -0.50 16.26
CA GLN A 151 -14.20 -0.40 17.71
C GLN A 151 -13.73 -1.74 18.25
N ASP A 152 -12.95 -1.69 19.33
CA ASP A 152 -12.52 -2.88 20.01
C ASP A 152 -13.72 -3.54 20.71
N LEU A 153 -13.83 -4.86 20.60
CA LEU A 153 -14.90 -5.63 21.26
C LEU A 153 -14.86 -5.47 22.79
N GLU A 154 -13.68 -5.33 23.38
CA GLU A 154 -13.52 -5.14 24.82
C GLU A 154 -14.09 -3.80 25.31
N ASP A 155 -14.02 -2.76 24.49
CA ASP A 155 -14.58 -1.44 24.81
C ASP A 155 -16.12 -1.47 24.85
N ASP A 156 -16.77 -2.28 24.01
CA ASP A 156 -18.22 -2.43 24.01
C ASP A 156 -18.73 -3.14 25.28
N ASP A 157 -18.03 -4.17 25.75
CA ASP A 157 -18.37 -4.89 26.97
C ASP A 157 -18.30 -3.98 28.22
N ASN A 158 -17.39 -3.00 28.22
CA ASN A 158 -17.27 -2.02 29.29
C ASN A 158 -18.33 -0.93 29.25
N GLN A 159 -18.93 -0.65 28.10
CA GLN A 159 -19.99 0.37 27.93
C GLN A 159 -21.38 -0.17 28.20
N SER A 160 -21.60 -1.47 28.11
CA SER A 160 -22.90 -2.11 28.31
C SER A 160 -23.21 -2.45 29.78
N SER A 161 -22.28 -2.14 30.65
CA SER A 161 -22.47 -2.27 32.12
C SER A 161 -22.74 -0.88 32.73
#